data_969cd153585f6605e536844c8067238d
#
_entry.id   969cd153585f6605e536844c8067238d
#
_cell.length_a   1.000
_cell.length_b   1.000
_cell.length_c   1.000
_cell.angle_alpha   90.00
_cell.angle_beta   90.00
_cell.angle_gamma   90.00
#
_symmetry.space_group_name_H-M   'P 1'
#
loop_
_entity.id
_entity.type
_entity.pdbx_description
1 polymer ?
#
loop_
_entity_poly.entity_id
_entity_poly.type
_entity_poly.pdbx_seq_one_letter_code
_entity_poly.pdbx_strand_id
1 'polypeptide(L)'
;MRFAITAPDDALRPALQQKIDGKTKPQGSLGRLEGLALQLGLIQQTLSPELRAPHILVCAGDHGAAKAGISAFPQDVTWQMVENFLAGGAAINVFARANGIELVVADAGVAHEFGQRENLVDAKVSPHGTANYLEGPAMSAEQCEAAMARGAEIGAGVRAKGCNVVGLGD
;
A
#
# COMPACT_ATOMS: atom_id res chain seq x y z
N MET A 1 -3.16 -12.49 14.28
CA MET A 1 -4.33 -11.62 14.00
C MET A 1 -5.22 -12.26 12.93
N ARG A 2 -6.57 -12.18 13.01
CA ARG A 2 -7.49 -12.67 11.97
C ARG A 2 -8.36 -11.51 11.51
N PHE A 3 -8.43 -11.28 10.23
CA PHE A 3 -9.31 -10.28 9.62
C PHE A 3 -10.59 -10.97 9.12
N ALA A 4 -11.76 -10.45 9.47
CA ALA A 4 -13.02 -10.90 8.90
C ALA A 4 -13.18 -10.23 7.52
N ILE A 5 -12.98 -11.01 6.46
CA ILE A 5 -13.11 -10.55 5.08
C ILE A 5 -14.34 -11.22 4.48
N THR A 6 -15.32 -10.41 4.07
CA THR A 6 -16.53 -10.87 3.39
C THR A 6 -16.33 -10.77 1.87
N ALA A 7 -16.64 -11.84 1.15
CA ALA A 7 -16.65 -11.79 -0.30
C ALA A 7 -17.72 -10.80 -0.80
N PRO A 8 -17.44 -10.04 -1.88
CA PRO A 8 -18.47 -9.21 -2.50
C PRO A 8 -19.67 -10.06 -2.94
N ASP A 9 -20.89 -9.50 -2.80
CA ASP A 9 -22.08 -10.13 -3.33
C ASP A 9 -22.11 -10.00 -4.88
N ASP A 10 -22.33 -11.12 -5.55
CA ASP A 10 -22.36 -11.20 -7.02
C ASP A 10 -23.73 -10.79 -7.62
N ALA A 11 -24.73 -10.48 -6.82
CA ALA A 11 -26.08 -10.14 -7.30
C ALA A 11 -26.09 -8.98 -8.32
N LEU A 12 -25.17 -8.02 -8.20
CA LEU A 12 -25.06 -6.89 -9.13
C LEU A 12 -24.28 -7.22 -10.42
N ARG A 13 -23.66 -8.39 -10.54
CA ARG A 13 -22.81 -8.74 -11.70
C ARG A 13 -23.52 -8.60 -13.05
N PRO A 14 -24.75 -9.12 -13.25
CA PRO A 14 -25.44 -8.99 -14.53
C PRO A 14 -25.70 -7.53 -14.91
N ALA A 15 -26.15 -6.71 -13.95
CA ALA A 15 -26.44 -5.31 -14.18
C ALA A 15 -25.19 -4.47 -14.46
N LEU A 16 -24.07 -4.76 -13.76
CA LEU A 16 -22.76 -4.15 -14.03
C LEU A 16 -22.25 -4.50 -15.42
N GLN A 17 -22.32 -5.78 -15.79
CA GLN A 17 -21.90 -6.24 -17.12
C GLN A 17 -22.73 -5.56 -18.21
N GLN A 18 -24.05 -5.54 -18.05
CA GLN A 18 -24.93 -4.83 -18.98
C GLN A 18 -24.58 -3.35 -19.13
N LYS A 19 -24.25 -2.68 -18.01
CA LYS A 19 -23.84 -1.26 -18.03
C LYS A 19 -22.51 -1.06 -18.74
N ILE A 20 -21.55 -1.99 -18.59
CA ILE A 20 -20.24 -1.95 -19.27
C ILE A 20 -20.43 -2.18 -20.77
N ASP A 21 -21.19 -3.19 -21.16
CA ASP A 21 -21.42 -3.57 -22.56
C ASP A 21 -22.26 -2.56 -23.31
N GLY A 22 -23.20 -1.90 -22.61
CA GLY A 22 -24.07 -0.85 -23.16
C GLY A 22 -23.42 0.52 -23.35
N LYS A 23 -22.12 0.68 -23.05
CA LYS A 23 -21.37 1.90 -23.36
C LYS A 23 -21.16 2.04 -24.87
N THR A 24 -21.08 3.29 -25.35
CA THR A 24 -20.80 3.62 -26.76
C THR A 24 -19.35 3.24 -27.12
N LYS A 25 -19.11 1.95 -27.27
CA LYS A 25 -17.83 1.33 -27.60
C LYS A 25 -18.05 -0.08 -28.16
N PRO A 26 -17.14 -0.66 -28.96
CA PRO A 26 -17.17 -2.09 -29.23
C PRO A 26 -17.04 -2.89 -27.94
N GLN A 27 -17.75 -4.03 -27.85
CA GLN A 27 -17.64 -4.91 -26.68
C GLN A 27 -16.20 -5.38 -26.51
N GLY A 28 -15.72 -5.37 -25.24
CA GLY A 28 -14.38 -5.80 -24.89
C GLY A 28 -13.24 -4.85 -25.29
N SER A 29 -13.53 -3.72 -25.96
CA SER A 29 -12.51 -2.81 -26.51
C SER A 29 -11.60 -2.17 -25.44
N LEU A 30 -12.06 -2.04 -24.20
CA LEU A 30 -11.27 -1.49 -23.11
C LEU A 30 -10.46 -2.57 -22.37
N GLY A 31 -10.57 -3.84 -22.76
CA GLY A 31 -9.78 -4.94 -22.23
C GLY A 31 -9.91 -5.05 -20.70
N ARG A 32 -8.76 -5.02 -20.00
CA ARG A 32 -8.73 -5.18 -18.53
C ARG A 32 -9.50 -4.11 -17.76
N LEU A 33 -9.67 -2.92 -18.32
CA LEU A 33 -10.42 -1.84 -17.65
C LEU A 33 -11.87 -2.23 -17.41
N GLU A 34 -12.49 -3.02 -18.30
CA GLU A 34 -13.85 -3.52 -18.12
C GLU A 34 -13.96 -4.48 -16.94
N GLY A 35 -12.98 -5.39 -16.81
CA GLY A 35 -12.89 -6.29 -15.66
C GLY A 35 -12.65 -5.56 -14.34
N LEU A 36 -11.81 -4.52 -14.35
CA LEU A 36 -11.58 -3.67 -13.18
C LEU A 36 -12.84 -2.89 -12.79
N ALA A 37 -13.56 -2.33 -13.76
CA ALA A 37 -14.82 -1.64 -13.51
C ALA A 37 -15.88 -2.57 -12.90
N LEU A 38 -15.99 -3.80 -13.42
CA LEU A 38 -16.88 -4.83 -12.88
C LEU A 38 -16.50 -5.16 -11.42
N GLN A 39 -15.22 -5.42 -11.16
CA GLN A 39 -14.71 -5.75 -9.83
C GLN A 39 -14.95 -4.63 -8.82
N LEU A 40 -14.68 -3.38 -9.20
CA LEU A 40 -14.93 -2.22 -8.34
C LEU A 40 -16.43 -2.06 -8.04
N GLY A 41 -17.30 -2.24 -9.04
CA GLY A 41 -18.73 -2.20 -8.84
C GLY A 41 -19.22 -3.26 -7.85
N LEU A 42 -18.68 -4.48 -7.92
CA LEU A 42 -18.99 -5.56 -6.98
C LEU A 42 -18.43 -5.28 -5.58
N ILE A 43 -17.20 -4.79 -5.45
CA ILE A 43 -16.61 -4.46 -4.15
C ILE A 43 -17.41 -3.34 -3.46
N GLN A 44 -17.79 -2.31 -4.22
CA GLN A 44 -18.52 -1.16 -3.68
C GLN A 44 -20.03 -1.37 -3.65
N GLN A 45 -20.54 -2.50 -4.15
CA GLN A 45 -21.98 -2.84 -4.26
C GLN A 45 -22.79 -1.72 -4.90
N THR A 46 -22.30 -1.20 -6.03
CA THR A 46 -22.94 -0.09 -6.76
C THR A 46 -22.73 -0.21 -8.25
N LEU A 47 -23.70 0.30 -9.04
CA LEU A 47 -23.57 0.43 -10.49
C LEU A 47 -22.73 1.66 -10.92
N SER A 48 -22.32 2.50 -9.99
CA SER A 48 -21.54 3.72 -10.24
C SER A 48 -20.37 3.79 -9.24
N PRO A 49 -19.36 2.91 -9.39
CA PRO A 49 -18.20 2.93 -8.49
C PRO A 49 -17.40 4.22 -8.67
N GLU A 50 -16.86 4.70 -7.56
CA GLU A 50 -16.05 5.91 -7.49
C GLU A 50 -14.73 5.63 -6.77
N LEU A 51 -13.66 6.29 -7.21
CA LEU A 51 -12.39 6.33 -6.49
C LEU A 51 -12.35 7.63 -5.69
N ARG A 52 -12.33 7.51 -4.37
CA ARG A 52 -12.35 8.67 -3.46
C ARG A 52 -11.11 8.71 -2.61
N ALA A 53 -10.54 9.91 -2.48
CA ALA A 53 -9.36 10.19 -1.66
C ALA A 53 -8.29 9.09 -1.80
N PRO A 54 -7.77 8.83 -3.02
CA PRO A 54 -6.81 7.75 -3.24
C PRO A 54 -5.53 8.01 -2.45
N HIS A 55 -5.00 6.97 -1.82
CA HIS A 55 -3.73 7.03 -1.08
C HIS A 55 -2.75 5.99 -1.62
N ILE A 56 -1.47 6.30 -1.54
CA ILE A 56 -0.38 5.31 -1.64
C ILE A 56 0.31 5.26 -0.28
N LEU A 57 0.45 4.05 0.26
CA LEU A 57 1.20 3.78 1.47
C LEU A 57 2.55 3.15 1.07
N VAL A 58 3.64 3.82 1.42
CA VAL A 58 5.00 3.29 1.30
C VAL A 58 5.47 2.87 2.68
N CYS A 59 5.80 1.59 2.84
CA CYS A 59 6.36 1.04 4.07
C CYS A 59 7.85 0.81 3.88
N ALA A 60 8.68 1.67 4.45
CA ALA A 60 10.13 1.54 4.39
C ALA A 60 10.65 0.63 5.50
N GLY A 61 11.55 -0.28 5.16
CA GLY A 61 12.17 -1.16 6.12
C GLY A 61 13.51 -1.72 5.63
N ASP A 62 14.35 -2.06 6.56
CA ASP A 62 15.64 -2.69 6.31
C ASP A 62 15.60 -4.19 6.62
N HIS A 63 16.43 -4.93 5.93
CA HIS A 63 16.51 -6.38 6.04
C HIS A 63 17.93 -6.83 6.35
N GLY A 64 18.09 -7.64 7.40
CA GLY A 64 19.39 -8.19 7.79
C GLY A 64 20.09 -8.97 6.68
N ALA A 65 19.32 -9.55 5.76
CA ALA A 65 19.83 -10.25 4.58
C ALA A 65 20.63 -9.33 3.62
N ALA A 66 20.44 -8.02 3.66
CA ALA A 66 21.21 -7.08 2.84
C ALA A 66 22.74 -7.19 3.11
N LYS A 67 23.13 -7.54 4.36
CA LYS A 67 24.53 -7.76 4.74
C LYS A 67 25.17 -8.97 4.05
N ALA A 68 24.37 -9.88 3.49
CA ALA A 68 24.85 -11.02 2.71
C ALA A 68 25.13 -10.67 1.24
N GLY A 69 25.07 -9.40 0.84
CA GLY A 69 25.41 -8.95 -0.51
C GLY A 69 24.33 -9.24 -1.56
N ILE A 70 23.08 -9.48 -1.14
CA ILE A 70 21.96 -9.74 -2.05
C ILE A 70 21.41 -8.48 -2.74
N SER A 71 21.80 -7.29 -2.24
CA SER A 71 21.39 -6.00 -2.81
C SER A 71 22.54 -5.34 -3.56
N ALA A 72 22.24 -4.69 -4.68
CA ALA A 72 23.20 -3.90 -5.44
C ALA A 72 23.55 -2.57 -4.73
N PHE A 73 22.76 -2.15 -3.74
CA PHE A 73 22.92 -0.89 -3.02
C PHE A 73 23.17 -1.15 -1.53
N PRO A 74 23.96 -0.28 -0.85
CA PRO A 74 24.13 -0.35 0.58
C PRO A 74 22.82 -0.02 1.32
N GLN A 75 22.67 -0.54 2.53
CA GLN A 75 21.48 -0.37 3.37
C GLN A 75 21.17 1.11 3.68
N ASP A 76 22.20 1.96 3.72
CA ASP A 76 22.03 3.40 3.95
C ASP A 76 21.12 4.09 2.91
N VAL A 77 20.95 3.51 1.74
CA VAL A 77 20.04 4.05 0.70
C VAL A 77 18.60 4.07 1.21
N THR A 78 18.18 3.14 2.07
CA THR A 78 16.82 3.08 2.62
C THR A 78 16.44 4.36 3.36
N TRP A 79 17.24 4.78 4.35
CA TRP A 79 16.93 6.00 5.10
C TRP A 79 17.05 7.26 4.26
N GLN A 80 18.01 7.31 3.31
CA GLN A 80 18.15 8.42 2.36
C GLN A 80 16.91 8.53 1.46
N MET A 81 16.35 7.40 1.03
CA MET A 81 15.10 7.40 0.26
C MET A 81 13.90 7.85 1.09
N VAL A 82 13.82 7.48 2.37
CA VAL A 82 12.77 8.01 3.26
C VAL A 82 12.85 9.53 3.34
N GLU A 83 14.04 10.10 3.57
CA GLU A 83 14.21 11.57 3.59
C GLU A 83 13.82 12.19 2.24
N ASN A 84 14.13 11.52 1.11
CA ASN A 84 13.71 11.99 -0.22
C ASN A 84 12.19 11.94 -0.40
N PHE A 85 11.50 10.91 0.12
CA PHE A 85 10.03 10.86 0.13
C PHE A 85 9.44 12.02 0.94
N LEU A 86 9.99 12.29 2.12
CA LEU A 86 9.53 13.38 2.99
C LEU A 86 9.77 14.76 2.36
N ALA A 87 10.90 14.93 1.65
CA ALA A 87 11.22 16.13 0.89
C ALA A 87 10.41 16.28 -0.41
N GLY A 88 9.66 15.26 -0.83
CA GLY A 88 8.83 15.30 -2.03
C GLY A 88 9.59 15.12 -3.35
N GLY A 89 10.84 14.63 -3.31
CA GLY A 89 11.76 14.55 -4.45
C GLY A 89 11.72 13.24 -5.23
N ALA A 90 11.16 12.17 -4.66
CA ALA A 90 11.12 10.87 -5.33
C ALA A 90 10.08 10.79 -6.45
N ALA A 91 10.26 9.85 -7.38
CA ALA A 91 9.33 9.64 -8.49
C ALA A 91 7.88 9.43 -8.03
N ILE A 92 7.69 8.67 -6.94
CA ILE A 92 6.36 8.42 -6.37
C ILE A 92 5.68 9.72 -5.92
N ASN A 93 6.42 10.67 -5.36
CA ASN A 93 5.89 11.99 -4.99
C ASN A 93 5.36 12.74 -6.22
N VAL A 94 6.13 12.70 -7.32
CA VAL A 94 5.76 13.38 -8.59
C VAL A 94 4.50 12.75 -9.16
N PHE A 95 4.46 11.41 -9.27
CA PHE A 95 3.30 10.71 -9.82
C PHE A 95 2.07 10.83 -8.93
N ALA A 96 2.22 10.77 -7.62
CA ALA A 96 1.12 10.97 -6.69
C ALA A 96 0.50 12.36 -6.85
N ARG A 97 1.31 13.41 -6.83
CA ARG A 97 0.86 14.81 -7.06
C ARG A 97 0.16 14.97 -8.41
N ALA A 98 0.74 14.41 -9.48
CA ALA A 98 0.18 14.52 -10.83
C ALA A 98 -1.19 13.86 -10.97
N ASN A 99 -1.51 12.88 -10.12
CA ASN A 99 -2.77 12.11 -10.16
C ASN A 99 -3.70 12.42 -8.97
N GLY A 100 -3.39 13.41 -8.13
CA GLY A 100 -4.22 13.76 -6.96
C GLY A 100 -4.29 12.64 -5.94
N ILE A 101 -3.19 11.90 -5.75
CA ILE A 101 -3.06 10.78 -4.80
C ILE A 101 -2.27 11.27 -3.59
N GLU A 102 -2.78 11.01 -2.39
CA GLU A 102 -2.06 11.28 -1.15
C GLU A 102 -0.99 10.21 -0.89
N LEU A 103 0.20 10.65 -0.47
CA LEU A 103 1.30 9.75 -0.12
C LEU A 103 1.44 9.67 1.40
N VAL A 104 1.41 8.46 1.94
CA VAL A 104 1.72 8.14 3.33
C VAL A 104 3.02 7.36 3.36
N VAL A 105 4.00 7.84 4.12
CA VAL A 105 5.28 7.16 4.32
C VAL A 105 5.31 6.62 5.75
N ALA A 106 5.62 5.33 5.89
CA ALA A 106 5.71 4.67 7.18
C ALA A 106 7.11 4.04 7.35
N ASP A 107 7.73 4.32 8.48
CA ASP A 107 8.91 3.59 8.93
C ASP A 107 8.46 2.27 9.56
N ALA A 108 8.59 1.18 8.81
CA ALA A 108 8.22 -0.17 9.25
C ALA A 108 9.41 -0.94 9.87
N GLY A 109 10.59 -0.33 9.90
CA GLY A 109 11.78 -0.94 10.47
C GLY A 109 13.07 -0.52 9.78
N VAL A 110 13.21 0.74 9.43
CA VAL A 110 14.48 1.28 8.89
C VAL A 110 15.53 1.33 10.02
N ALA A 111 16.75 0.88 9.73
CA ALA A 111 17.87 0.86 10.66
C ALA A 111 18.49 2.28 10.84
N HIS A 112 17.64 3.26 11.04
CA HIS A 112 17.98 4.66 11.22
C HIS A 112 16.99 5.32 12.19
N GLU A 113 17.46 6.28 12.98
CA GLU A 113 16.63 7.06 13.89
C GLU A 113 16.27 8.40 13.25
N PHE A 114 15.04 8.51 12.77
CA PHE A 114 14.55 9.76 12.15
C PHE A 114 14.16 10.84 13.17
N GLY A 115 14.00 10.49 14.44
CA GLY A 115 13.35 11.35 15.43
C GLY A 115 11.87 11.59 15.09
N GLN A 116 11.28 12.63 15.70
CA GLN A 116 9.90 12.99 15.37
C GLN A 116 9.85 13.72 14.02
N ARG A 117 9.05 13.19 13.11
CA ARG A 117 8.79 13.77 11.79
C ARG A 117 7.28 13.84 11.56
N GLU A 118 6.79 15.01 11.20
CA GLU A 118 5.36 15.26 11.03
C GLU A 118 4.71 14.37 9.94
N ASN A 119 5.46 14.06 8.88
CA ASN A 119 4.97 13.34 7.71
C ASN A 119 5.50 11.89 7.63
N LEU A 120 6.06 11.35 8.70
CA LEU A 120 6.52 9.97 8.78
C LEU A 120 5.74 9.23 9.87
N VAL A 121 5.04 8.17 9.47
CA VAL A 121 4.33 7.31 10.42
C VAL A 121 5.33 6.37 11.07
N ASP A 122 5.47 6.42 12.38
CA ASP A 122 6.25 5.44 13.12
C ASP A 122 5.44 4.13 13.26
N ALA A 123 5.82 3.14 12.47
CA ALA A 123 5.26 1.79 12.49
C ALA A 123 6.33 0.74 12.80
N LYS A 124 7.50 1.17 13.30
CA LYS A 124 8.66 0.33 13.58
C LYS A 124 8.34 -0.74 14.62
N VAL A 125 8.61 -2.00 14.28
CA VAL A 125 8.47 -3.15 15.20
C VAL A 125 9.82 -3.75 15.59
N SER A 126 10.88 -3.32 14.92
CA SER A 126 12.27 -3.65 15.23
C SER A 126 13.16 -2.45 14.89
N PRO A 127 14.08 -2.03 15.76
CA PRO A 127 14.89 -0.83 15.54
C PRO A 127 15.90 -0.96 14.40
N HIS A 128 16.19 -2.17 13.97
CA HIS A 128 17.24 -2.46 12.97
C HIS A 128 16.72 -3.24 11.76
N GLY A 129 15.42 -3.22 11.53
CA GLY A 129 14.80 -4.01 10.47
C GLY A 129 14.63 -5.48 10.83
N THR A 130 14.51 -6.34 9.82
CA THR A 130 14.41 -7.78 10.06
C THR A 130 15.77 -8.42 10.32
N ALA A 131 15.78 -9.60 10.96
CA ALA A 131 16.97 -10.44 11.02
C ALA A 131 17.31 -10.99 9.63
N ASN A 132 18.51 -11.57 9.51
CA ASN A 132 18.93 -12.22 8.27
C ASN A 132 18.22 -13.58 8.11
N TYR A 133 17.30 -13.68 7.17
CA TYR A 133 16.56 -14.92 6.93
C TYR A 133 17.40 -16.08 6.38
N LEU A 134 18.66 -15.82 5.98
CA LEU A 134 19.61 -16.88 5.62
C LEU A 134 20.16 -17.63 6.86
N GLU A 135 20.03 -17.04 8.04
CA GLU A 135 20.54 -17.57 9.31
C GLU A 135 19.42 -18.07 10.22
N GLY A 136 18.19 -17.61 10.02
CA GLY A 136 17.03 -17.95 10.85
C GLY A 136 15.79 -17.16 10.48
N PRO A 137 14.73 -17.20 11.32
CA PRO A 137 13.51 -16.42 11.09
C PRO A 137 13.82 -14.92 11.00
N ALA A 138 13.23 -14.23 10.00
CA ALA A 138 13.41 -12.79 9.79
C ALA A 138 12.84 -11.94 10.94
N MET A 139 11.80 -12.44 11.62
CA MET A 139 11.19 -11.82 12.79
C MET A 139 10.51 -12.87 13.68
N SER A 140 10.25 -12.52 14.93
CA SER A 140 9.45 -13.36 15.81
C SER A 140 7.97 -13.33 15.43
N ALA A 141 7.17 -14.27 15.96
CA ALA A 141 5.73 -14.28 15.77
C ALA A 141 5.07 -12.99 16.30
N GLU A 142 5.55 -12.51 17.44
CA GLU A 142 5.07 -11.28 18.07
C GLU A 142 5.39 -10.04 17.22
N GLN A 143 6.59 -9.97 16.66
CA GLN A 143 6.97 -8.89 15.73
C GLN A 143 6.11 -8.91 14.46
N CYS A 144 5.84 -10.09 13.91
CA CYS A 144 4.97 -10.25 12.76
C CYS A 144 3.53 -9.79 13.06
N GLU A 145 2.97 -10.20 14.19
CA GLU A 145 1.63 -9.76 14.61
C GLU A 145 1.59 -8.25 14.88
N ALA A 146 2.62 -7.68 15.49
CA ALA A 146 2.72 -6.26 15.72
C ALA A 146 2.78 -5.47 14.38
N ALA A 147 3.57 -5.93 13.41
CA ALA A 147 3.66 -5.31 12.08
C ALA A 147 2.30 -5.33 11.36
N MET A 148 1.58 -6.45 11.41
CA MET A 148 0.22 -6.53 10.86
C MET A 148 -0.75 -5.58 11.55
N ALA A 149 -0.65 -5.43 12.88
CA ALA A 149 -1.48 -4.51 13.65
C ALA A 149 -1.21 -3.05 13.25
N ARG A 150 0.08 -2.65 13.12
CA ARG A 150 0.46 -1.31 12.65
C ARG A 150 -0.08 -1.01 11.26
N GLY A 151 0.04 -1.97 10.33
CA GLY A 151 -0.55 -1.84 8.99
C GLY A 151 -2.07 -1.64 9.02
N ALA A 152 -2.77 -2.36 9.89
CA ALA A 152 -4.22 -2.21 10.08
C ALA A 152 -4.60 -0.83 10.66
N GLU A 153 -3.83 -0.30 11.61
CA GLU A 153 -4.01 1.03 12.19
C GLU A 153 -3.86 2.12 11.11
N ILE A 154 -2.80 2.03 10.28
CA ILE A 154 -2.58 2.96 9.17
C ILE A 154 -3.74 2.88 8.17
N GLY A 155 -4.15 1.66 7.79
CA GLY A 155 -5.29 1.44 6.89
C GLY A 155 -6.59 2.03 7.43
N ALA A 156 -6.86 1.87 8.72
CA ALA A 156 -8.01 2.49 9.38
C ALA A 156 -7.92 4.03 9.37
N GLY A 157 -6.73 4.59 9.59
CA GLY A 157 -6.48 6.03 9.55
C GLY A 157 -6.76 6.63 8.17
N VAL A 158 -6.29 6.03 7.07
CA VAL A 158 -6.57 6.53 5.72
C VAL A 158 -8.05 6.35 5.35
N ARG A 159 -8.68 5.27 5.78
CA ARG A 159 -10.12 5.05 5.61
C ARG A 159 -10.94 6.14 6.30
N ALA A 160 -10.57 6.56 7.51
CA ALA A 160 -11.24 7.63 8.24
C ALA A 160 -11.19 8.98 7.51
N LYS A 161 -10.20 9.20 6.64
CA LYS A 161 -10.09 10.36 5.73
C LYS A 161 -10.97 10.24 4.48
N GLY A 162 -11.80 9.21 4.36
CA GLY A 162 -12.68 8.98 3.22
C GLY A 162 -12.03 8.18 2.07
N CYS A 163 -10.82 7.68 2.27
CA CYS A 163 -10.13 6.85 1.29
C CYS A 163 -10.88 5.52 1.08
N ASN A 164 -11.08 5.16 -0.18
CA ASN A 164 -11.63 3.86 -0.56
C ASN A 164 -10.74 3.06 -1.52
N VAL A 165 -9.55 3.57 -1.82
CA VAL A 165 -8.56 2.89 -2.66
C VAL A 165 -7.15 3.20 -2.17
N VAL A 166 -6.37 2.16 -1.89
CA VAL A 166 -4.99 2.27 -1.42
C VAL A 166 -4.08 1.50 -2.38
N GLY A 167 -3.04 2.17 -2.85
CA GLY A 167 -1.87 1.54 -3.45
C GLY A 167 -0.84 1.23 -2.36
N LEU A 168 -0.08 0.17 -2.55
CA LEU A 168 0.98 -0.23 -1.62
C LEU A 168 2.33 -0.18 -2.33
N GLY A 169 3.36 0.27 -1.61
CA GLY A 169 4.75 0.29 -2.03
C GLY A 169 5.70 0.00 -0.87
N ASP A 170 6.90 -0.38 -1.19
CA ASP A 170 8.01 -0.65 -0.28
C ASP A 170 9.32 -0.01 -0.78
#